data_c3cbfe04df5cf4fc90319f8ca3fbfce4
#
_entry.id   c3cbfe04df5cf4fc90319f8ca3fbfce4
#
_cell.length_a   1.000
_cell.length_b   1.000
_cell.length_c   1.000
_cell.angle_alpha   90.00
_cell.angle_beta   90.00
_cell.angle_gamma   90.00
#
_symmetry.space_group_name_H-M   'P 1'
#
loop_
_entity.id
_entity.type
_entity.pdbx_description
1 polymer ?
#
loop_
_entity_poly.entity_id
_entity_poly.type
_entity_poly.pdbx_seq_one_letter_code
_entity_poly.pdbx_strand_id
1 'polypeptide(L)'
;KLAGICSYLFFAILLYFLFLGGETGYIIETGFQSLGNLVQNFIGLSTYMDPLRENGFAQNWTVYYWAYWLVWCVATPFFIALISKGRTIRNVVFGSFGWGLAGTYLSFIILGNYGLAQQMKHGVDAIGFIGNGGEMYEAILMIFDTLPLPWLALLLLTITMIAFYSTTLDG
;
A
#
# COMPACT_ATOMS: atom_id res chain seq x y z
N LYS A 1 -4.26 -18.31 -13.23
CA LYS A 1 -4.31 -19.02 -11.92
C LYS A 1 -3.42 -18.34 -10.88
N LEU A 2 -2.20 -17.90 -11.24
CA LEU A 2 -1.27 -17.23 -10.30
C LEU A 2 -1.85 -15.94 -9.72
N ALA A 3 -2.47 -15.08 -10.54
CA ALA A 3 -3.10 -13.85 -10.08
C ALA A 3 -4.19 -14.07 -9.01
N GLY A 4 -4.95 -15.18 -9.11
CA GLY A 4 -5.91 -15.56 -8.07
C GLY A 4 -5.23 -15.91 -6.74
N ILE A 5 -4.11 -16.62 -6.78
CA ILE A 5 -3.31 -16.95 -5.59
C ILE A 5 -2.77 -15.66 -4.95
N CYS A 6 -2.26 -14.71 -5.76
CA CYS A 6 -1.81 -13.41 -5.27
C CYS A 6 -2.91 -12.65 -4.52
N SER A 7 -4.14 -12.67 -5.04
CA SER A 7 -5.27 -12.02 -4.36
C SER A 7 -5.58 -12.66 -3.01
N TYR A 8 -5.57 -14.00 -2.92
CA TYR A 8 -5.76 -14.69 -1.64
C TYR A 8 -4.64 -14.39 -0.64
N LEU A 9 -3.39 -14.39 -1.08
CA LEU A 9 -2.24 -14.05 -0.24
C LEU A 9 -2.31 -12.59 0.25
N PHE A 10 -2.71 -11.68 -0.63
CA PHE A 10 -2.91 -10.28 -0.27
C PHE A 10 -3.96 -10.12 0.83
N PHE A 11 -5.13 -10.73 0.68
CA PHE A 11 -6.14 -10.68 1.72
C PHE A 11 -5.72 -11.41 3.00
N ALA A 12 -5.00 -12.52 2.89
CA ALA A 12 -4.50 -13.25 4.05
C ALA A 12 -3.56 -12.39 4.91
N ILE A 13 -2.62 -11.65 4.29
CA ILE A 13 -1.73 -10.77 5.05
C ILE A 13 -2.49 -9.59 5.67
N LEU A 14 -3.46 -8.99 4.98
CA LEU A 14 -4.27 -7.92 5.52
C LEU A 14 -5.11 -8.38 6.73
N LEU A 15 -5.73 -9.55 6.63
CA LEU A 15 -6.51 -10.13 7.72
C LEU A 15 -5.62 -10.51 8.92
N TYR A 16 -4.40 -10.97 8.64
CA TYR A 16 -3.41 -11.25 9.68
C TYR A 16 -3.11 -10.00 10.51
N PHE A 17 -2.76 -8.89 9.86
CA PHE A 17 -2.51 -7.63 10.55
C PHE A 17 -3.74 -7.08 11.26
N LEU A 18 -4.91 -7.16 10.63
CA LEU A 18 -6.15 -6.60 11.17
C LEU A 18 -6.60 -7.32 12.44
N PHE A 19 -6.59 -8.66 12.44
CA PHE A 19 -7.15 -9.43 13.54
C PHE A 19 -6.11 -9.89 14.56
N LEU A 20 -4.91 -10.25 14.13
CA LEU A 20 -3.87 -10.78 15.01
C LEU A 20 -2.91 -9.69 15.51
N GLY A 21 -2.88 -8.53 14.89
CA GLY A 21 -2.06 -7.40 15.33
C GLY A 21 -2.51 -6.73 16.64
N GLY A 22 -3.74 -7.01 17.11
CA GLY A 22 -4.24 -6.48 18.38
C GLY A 22 -4.75 -5.03 18.34
N GLU A 23 -4.59 -4.32 17.22
CA GLU A 23 -4.94 -2.91 17.06
C GLU A 23 -6.15 -2.66 16.14
N THR A 24 -7.05 -3.64 16.01
CA THR A 24 -8.21 -3.60 15.10
C THR A 24 -9.06 -2.34 15.26
N GLY A 25 -9.38 -1.94 16.49
CA GLY A 25 -10.18 -0.75 16.76
C GLY A 25 -9.50 0.52 16.24
N TYR A 26 -8.22 0.70 16.58
CA TYR A 26 -7.44 1.85 16.13
C TYR A 26 -7.33 1.92 14.61
N ILE A 27 -7.07 0.78 13.95
CA ILE A 27 -6.97 0.67 12.49
C ILE A 27 -8.28 1.13 11.83
N ILE A 28 -9.42 0.68 12.33
CA ILE A 28 -10.73 1.01 11.76
C ILE A 28 -11.07 2.48 11.99
N GLU A 29 -10.95 2.97 13.22
CA GLU A 29 -11.27 4.35 13.57
C GLU A 29 -10.40 5.36 12.81
N THR A 30 -9.09 5.15 12.81
CA THR A 30 -8.13 6.00 12.08
C THR A 30 -8.33 5.88 10.57
N GLY A 31 -8.70 4.69 10.07
CA GLY A 31 -9.01 4.46 8.67
C GLY A 31 -10.19 5.30 8.19
N PHE A 32 -11.30 5.30 8.93
CA PHE A 32 -12.46 6.14 8.59
C PHE A 32 -12.15 7.63 8.70
N GLN A 33 -11.40 8.05 9.73
CA GLN A 33 -10.98 9.43 9.88
C GLN A 33 -10.08 9.88 8.73
N SER A 34 -9.12 9.04 8.32
CA SER A 34 -8.22 9.30 7.20
C SER A 34 -8.98 9.41 5.88
N LEU A 35 -9.99 8.56 5.66
CA LEU A 35 -10.84 8.63 4.48
C LEU A 35 -11.63 9.95 4.43
N GLY A 36 -12.22 10.35 5.56
CA GLY A 36 -12.91 11.64 5.68
C GLY A 36 -11.99 12.83 5.39
N ASN A 37 -10.79 12.83 5.98
CA ASN A 37 -9.78 13.86 5.75
C ASN A 37 -9.33 13.91 4.28
N LEU A 38 -9.12 12.75 3.64
CA LEU A 38 -8.74 12.67 2.24
C LEU A 38 -9.81 13.26 1.32
N VAL A 39 -11.08 12.93 1.53
CA VAL A 39 -12.18 13.46 0.72
C VAL A 39 -12.31 14.98 0.90
N GLN A 40 -12.18 15.45 2.14
CA GLN A 40 -12.32 16.85 2.49
C GLN A 40 -11.18 17.73 1.95
N ASN A 41 -9.95 17.21 1.98
CA ASN A 41 -8.73 17.93 1.59
C ASN A 41 -8.11 17.41 0.30
N PHE A 42 -8.87 16.69 -0.52
CA PHE A 42 -8.36 15.98 -1.71
C PHE A 42 -7.51 16.87 -2.61
N ILE A 43 -7.99 18.07 -2.95
CA ILE A 43 -7.27 18.97 -3.85
C ILE A 43 -5.96 19.43 -3.22
N GLY A 44 -6.00 19.87 -1.96
CA GLY A 44 -4.81 20.33 -1.23
C GLY A 44 -3.73 19.24 -1.10
N LEU A 45 -4.14 18.02 -0.76
CA LEU A 45 -3.23 16.88 -0.60
C LEU A 45 -2.65 16.41 -1.95
N SER A 46 -3.46 16.40 -3.02
CA SER A 46 -3.00 15.93 -4.35
C SER A 46 -2.13 16.96 -5.09
N THR A 47 -2.24 18.24 -4.76
CA THR A 47 -1.44 19.31 -5.39
C THR A 47 -0.28 19.78 -4.51
N TYR A 48 -0.08 19.20 -3.34
CA TYR A 48 1.04 19.53 -2.45
C TYR A 48 2.37 19.11 -3.07
N MET A 49 3.27 20.06 -3.30
CA MET A 49 4.55 19.83 -3.98
C MET A 49 5.78 20.20 -3.15
N ASP A 50 5.60 20.64 -1.89
CA ASP A 50 6.69 21.02 -0.98
C ASP A 50 7.75 21.92 -1.68
N PRO A 51 7.38 23.16 -2.11
CA PRO A 51 8.28 24.01 -2.91
C PRO A 51 9.54 24.42 -2.16
N LEU A 52 9.51 24.48 -0.84
CA LEU A 52 10.65 24.81 0.01
C LEU A 52 11.53 23.58 0.32
N ARG A 53 11.08 22.39 -0.06
CA ARG A 53 11.76 21.10 0.19
C ARG A 53 12.11 20.86 1.65
N GLU A 54 11.21 21.25 2.56
CA GLU A 54 11.43 21.12 4.00
C GLU A 54 11.51 19.65 4.44
N ASN A 55 10.71 18.76 3.83
CA ASN A 55 10.72 17.35 4.15
C ASN A 55 11.01 16.43 2.95
N GLY A 56 11.00 16.98 1.73
CA GLY A 56 11.30 16.23 0.50
C GLY A 56 10.27 15.14 0.13
N PHE A 57 9.16 15.01 0.87
CA PHE A 57 8.19 13.95 0.65
C PHE A 57 7.58 13.99 -0.76
N ALA A 58 7.18 15.17 -1.22
CA ALA A 58 6.57 15.32 -2.54
C ALA A 58 7.51 14.92 -3.67
N GLN A 59 8.80 15.26 -3.56
CA GLN A 59 9.83 14.91 -4.55
C GLN A 59 10.10 13.41 -4.57
N ASN A 60 10.24 12.81 -3.41
CA ASN A 60 10.61 11.40 -3.28
C ASN A 60 9.44 10.45 -3.59
N TRP A 61 8.19 10.86 -3.37
CA TRP A 61 7.03 10.01 -3.53
C TRP A 61 6.09 10.50 -4.62
N THR A 62 5.57 11.72 -4.55
CA THR A 62 4.58 12.21 -5.52
C THR A 62 5.17 12.29 -6.93
N VAL A 63 6.30 12.96 -7.09
CA VAL A 63 6.97 13.10 -8.39
C VAL A 63 7.47 11.75 -8.89
N TYR A 64 8.03 10.92 -8.02
CA TYR A 64 8.47 9.58 -8.36
C TYR A 64 7.33 8.71 -8.91
N TYR A 65 6.18 8.66 -8.24
CA TYR A 65 5.03 7.88 -8.70
C TYR A 65 4.43 8.43 -10.00
N TRP A 66 4.40 9.73 -10.19
CA TRP A 66 3.97 10.33 -11.46
C TRP A 66 4.89 9.90 -12.61
N ALA A 67 6.19 9.98 -12.41
CA ALA A 67 7.17 9.54 -13.41
C ALA A 67 7.06 8.04 -13.70
N TYR A 68 6.92 7.21 -12.66
CA TYR A 68 6.73 5.78 -12.77
C TYR A 68 5.49 5.40 -13.61
N TRP A 69 4.34 6.02 -13.32
CA TRP A 69 3.11 5.76 -14.07
C TRP A 69 3.17 6.28 -15.51
N LEU A 70 3.88 7.37 -15.78
CA LEU A 70 4.09 7.88 -17.14
C LEU A 70 4.91 6.88 -17.97
N VAL A 71 5.89 6.21 -17.41
CA VAL A 71 6.64 5.15 -18.10
C VAL A 71 5.72 3.98 -18.48
N TRP A 72 4.85 3.57 -17.56
CA TRP A 72 3.91 2.47 -17.79
C TRP A 72 2.74 2.81 -18.70
N CYS A 73 2.45 4.09 -18.95
CA CYS A 73 1.29 4.50 -19.74
C CYS A 73 1.35 4.04 -21.22
N VAL A 74 2.53 3.67 -21.70
CA VAL A 74 2.69 3.13 -23.06
C VAL A 74 2.38 1.63 -23.11
N ALA A 75 2.86 0.85 -22.14
CA ALA A 75 2.70 -0.61 -22.13
C ALA A 75 1.33 -1.05 -21.59
N THR A 76 0.81 -0.38 -20.56
CA THR A 76 -0.44 -0.75 -19.88
C THR A 76 -1.67 -0.80 -20.80
N PRO A 77 -1.90 0.11 -21.76
CA PRO A 77 -3.04 0.02 -22.66
C PRO A 77 -3.08 -1.24 -23.50
N PHE A 78 -1.93 -1.74 -23.96
CA PHE A 78 -1.86 -2.99 -24.71
C PHE A 78 -2.27 -4.18 -23.87
N PHE A 79 -1.76 -4.24 -22.65
CA PHE A 79 -2.14 -5.27 -21.69
C PHE A 79 -3.64 -5.22 -21.35
N ILE A 80 -4.17 -4.03 -21.04
CA ILE A 80 -5.59 -3.84 -20.76
C ILE A 80 -6.45 -4.24 -21.95
N ALA A 81 -6.06 -3.91 -23.17
CA ALA A 81 -6.80 -4.29 -24.38
C ALA A 81 -6.91 -5.81 -24.54
N LEU A 82 -5.85 -6.55 -24.19
CA LEU A 82 -5.85 -8.01 -24.25
C LEU A 82 -6.80 -8.67 -23.25
N ILE A 83 -6.79 -8.18 -21.99
CA ILE A 83 -7.59 -8.77 -20.91
C ILE A 83 -9.04 -8.29 -20.87
N SER A 84 -9.36 -7.17 -21.53
CA SER A 84 -10.70 -6.57 -21.51
C SER A 84 -11.58 -7.01 -22.69
N LYS A 85 -11.18 -8.03 -23.42
CA LYS A 85 -11.93 -8.54 -24.58
C LYS A 85 -13.37 -8.88 -24.20
N GLY A 86 -14.33 -8.30 -24.92
CA GLY A 86 -15.75 -8.48 -24.67
C GLY A 86 -16.36 -7.55 -23.60
N ARG A 87 -15.59 -6.64 -23.03
CA ARG A 87 -16.08 -5.63 -22.08
C ARG A 87 -16.20 -4.26 -22.74
N THR A 88 -17.11 -3.42 -22.22
CA THR A 88 -17.20 -2.03 -22.67
C THR A 88 -16.08 -1.20 -22.03
N ILE A 89 -15.61 -0.16 -22.72
CA ILE A 89 -14.59 0.77 -22.21
C ILE A 89 -15.01 1.33 -20.85
N ARG A 90 -16.28 1.69 -20.70
CA ARG A 90 -16.83 2.18 -19.44
C ARG A 90 -16.65 1.18 -18.29
N ASN A 91 -16.98 -0.09 -18.50
CA ASN A 91 -16.82 -1.13 -17.49
C ASN A 91 -15.35 -1.35 -17.11
N VAL A 92 -14.45 -1.27 -18.08
CA VAL A 92 -13.00 -1.42 -17.83
C VAL A 92 -12.49 -0.24 -17.00
N VAL A 93 -12.81 1.00 -17.39
CA VAL A 93 -12.35 2.20 -16.68
C VAL A 93 -12.89 2.24 -15.25
N PHE A 94 -14.21 2.16 -15.06
CA PHE A 94 -14.80 2.23 -13.72
C PHE A 94 -14.44 1.03 -12.86
N GLY A 95 -14.34 -0.16 -13.44
CA GLY A 95 -13.92 -1.36 -12.72
C GLY A 95 -12.47 -1.28 -12.25
N SER A 96 -11.55 -0.91 -13.15
CA SER A 96 -10.14 -0.76 -12.79
C SER A 96 -9.92 0.34 -11.75
N PHE A 97 -10.59 1.48 -11.92
CA PHE A 97 -10.49 2.59 -10.97
C PHE A 97 -11.06 2.23 -9.61
N GLY A 98 -12.29 1.69 -9.57
CA GLY A 98 -12.96 1.34 -8.32
C GLY A 98 -12.24 0.26 -7.54
N TRP A 99 -11.93 -0.87 -8.17
CA TRP A 99 -11.25 -1.98 -7.49
C TRP A 99 -9.78 -1.67 -7.18
N GLY A 100 -9.09 -0.93 -8.05
CA GLY A 100 -7.73 -0.48 -7.80
C GLY A 100 -7.63 0.44 -6.60
N LEU A 101 -8.49 1.46 -6.53
CA LEU A 101 -8.56 2.34 -5.36
C LEU A 101 -8.94 1.58 -4.09
N ALA A 102 -9.96 0.72 -4.16
CA ALA A 102 -10.39 -0.06 -2.99
C ALA A 102 -9.28 -0.93 -2.43
N GLY A 103 -8.52 -1.64 -3.30
CA GLY A 103 -7.38 -2.45 -2.88
C GLY A 103 -6.25 -1.62 -2.26
N THR A 104 -5.91 -0.49 -2.88
CA THR A 104 -4.88 0.43 -2.37
C THR A 104 -5.31 1.00 -1.02
N TYR A 105 -6.52 1.50 -0.89
CA TYR A 105 -7.04 2.02 0.37
C TYR A 105 -7.04 0.97 1.46
N LEU A 106 -7.50 -0.23 1.17
CA LEU A 106 -7.57 -1.32 2.14
C LEU A 106 -6.18 -1.64 2.71
N SER A 107 -5.17 -1.73 1.84
CA SER A 107 -3.80 -2.00 2.27
C SER A 107 -3.21 -0.86 3.10
N PHE A 108 -3.36 0.39 2.66
CA PHE A 108 -2.85 1.53 3.41
C PHE A 108 -3.58 1.74 4.74
N ILE A 109 -4.89 1.54 4.80
CA ILE A 109 -5.65 1.63 6.05
C ILE A 109 -5.17 0.56 7.03
N ILE A 110 -5.01 -0.69 6.61
CA ILE A 110 -4.66 -1.76 7.52
C ILE A 110 -3.18 -1.70 7.90
N LEU A 111 -2.28 -1.77 6.91
CA LEU A 111 -0.85 -1.85 7.18
C LEU A 111 -0.28 -0.52 7.69
N GLY A 112 -0.70 0.60 7.09
CA GLY A 112 -0.24 1.93 7.48
C GLY A 112 -0.69 2.32 8.89
N ASN A 113 -1.97 2.11 9.21
CA ASN A 113 -2.48 2.43 10.55
C ASN A 113 -1.99 1.44 11.62
N TYR A 114 -1.68 0.19 11.24
CA TYR A 114 -0.99 -0.72 12.16
C TYR A 114 0.40 -0.17 12.53
N GLY A 115 1.22 0.20 11.52
CA GLY A 115 2.53 0.82 11.77
C GLY A 115 2.42 2.11 12.58
N LEU A 116 1.41 2.94 12.29
CA LEU A 116 1.15 4.16 13.05
C LEU A 116 0.76 3.86 14.51
N ALA A 117 -0.03 2.82 14.76
CA ALA A 117 -0.38 2.38 16.10
C ALA A 117 0.86 1.95 16.90
N GLN A 118 1.77 1.21 16.27
CA GLN A 118 3.03 0.79 16.89
C GLN A 118 3.91 2.00 17.26
N GLN A 119 4.01 2.98 16.36
CA GLN A 119 4.73 4.21 16.61
C GLN A 119 4.12 5.03 17.76
N MET A 120 2.81 5.25 17.74
CA MET A 120 2.13 6.19 18.64
C MET A 120 1.80 5.60 20.01
N LYS A 121 1.46 4.31 20.08
CA LYS A 121 1.01 3.66 21.32
C LYS A 121 2.07 2.81 21.99
N HIS A 122 2.89 2.13 21.19
CA HIS A 122 3.84 1.13 21.69
C HIS A 122 5.29 1.61 21.67
N GLY A 123 5.54 2.83 21.18
CA GLY A 123 6.87 3.46 21.23
C GLY A 123 7.88 2.84 20.25
N VAL A 124 7.42 2.14 19.22
CA VAL A 124 8.29 1.63 18.15
C VAL A 124 8.67 2.77 17.25
N ASP A 125 9.84 3.39 17.48
CA ASP A 125 10.28 4.60 16.75
C ASP A 125 10.88 4.27 15.38
N ALA A 126 10.05 3.74 14.47
CA ALA A 126 10.45 3.45 13.11
C ALA A 126 10.79 4.71 12.29
N ILE A 127 10.07 5.81 12.54
CA ILE A 127 10.31 7.09 11.84
C ILE A 127 11.63 7.70 12.27
N GLY A 128 11.90 7.77 13.58
CA GLY A 128 13.17 8.27 14.10
C GLY A 128 14.35 7.41 13.66
N PHE A 129 14.18 6.09 13.58
CA PHE A 129 15.20 5.17 13.09
C PHE A 129 15.60 5.49 11.64
N ILE A 130 14.62 5.66 10.73
CA ILE A 130 14.86 6.04 9.34
C ILE A 130 15.47 7.45 9.25
N GLY A 131 14.98 8.40 10.05
CA GLY A 131 15.49 9.77 10.11
C GLY A 131 16.94 9.87 10.55
N ASN A 132 17.42 8.92 11.34
CA ASN A 132 18.82 8.79 11.78
C ASN A 132 19.72 7.99 10.81
N GLY A 133 19.24 7.69 9.61
CA GLY A 133 20.00 6.97 8.59
C GLY A 133 19.84 5.44 8.62
N GLY A 134 18.86 4.92 9.37
CA GLY A 134 18.50 3.51 9.36
C GLY A 134 17.82 3.09 8.04
N GLU A 135 18.01 1.83 7.69
CA GLU A 135 17.45 1.28 6.45
C GLU A 135 15.93 1.03 6.59
N MET A 136 15.18 1.33 5.53
CA MET A 136 13.71 1.18 5.54
C MET A 136 13.27 -0.27 5.80
N TYR A 137 14.01 -1.27 5.32
CA TYR A 137 13.67 -2.68 5.55
C TYR A 137 13.80 -3.08 7.03
N GLU A 138 14.78 -2.51 7.75
CA GLU A 138 14.94 -2.75 9.18
C GLU A 138 13.79 -2.14 9.98
N ALA A 139 13.35 -0.93 9.61
CA ALA A 139 12.16 -0.32 10.21
C ALA A 139 10.88 -1.16 9.99
N ILE A 140 10.75 -1.79 8.82
CA ILE A 140 9.67 -2.74 8.55
C ILE A 140 9.78 -3.96 9.48
N LEU A 141 10.98 -4.52 9.65
CA LEU A 141 11.20 -5.64 10.57
C LEU A 141 10.83 -5.29 12.01
N MET A 142 11.19 -4.08 12.48
CA MET A 142 10.79 -3.61 13.82
C MET A 142 9.26 -3.64 14.01
N ILE A 143 8.49 -3.24 13.00
CA ILE A 143 7.02 -3.30 13.04
C ILE A 143 6.53 -4.76 13.00
N PHE A 144 7.14 -5.62 12.19
CA PHE A 144 6.75 -7.03 12.11
C PHE A 144 7.03 -7.79 13.40
N ASP A 145 8.11 -7.45 14.11
CA ASP A 145 8.47 -8.07 15.40
C ASP A 145 7.44 -7.80 16.50
N THR A 146 6.56 -6.81 16.33
CA THR A 146 5.45 -6.56 17.26
C THR A 146 4.26 -7.52 17.08
N LEU A 147 4.22 -8.25 15.97
CA LEU A 147 3.13 -9.19 15.67
C LEU A 147 3.28 -10.50 16.46
N PRO A 148 2.17 -11.16 16.82
CA PRO A 148 2.25 -12.54 17.27
C PRO A 148 2.76 -13.42 16.13
N LEU A 149 3.75 -14.25 16.38
CA LEU A 149 4.41 -15.11 15.37
C LEU A 149 5.04 -14.29 14.21
N PRO A 150 6.02 -13.40 14.47
CA PRO A 150 6.62 -12.53 13.44
C PRO A 150 7.18 -13.31 12.26
N TRP A 151 7.76 -14.48 12.51
CA TRP A 151 8.30 -15.36 11.46
C TRP A 151 7.23 -15.81 10.44
N LEU A 152 5.99 -16.05 10.90
CA LEU A 152 4.89 -16.43 10.00
C LEU A 152 4.44 -15.25 9.14
N ALA A 153 4.37 -14.06 9.72
CA ALA A 153 4.04 -12.83 9.00
C ALA A 153 5.10 -12.52 7.93
N LEU A 154 6.39 -12.66 8.26
CA LEU A 154 7.50 -12.46 7.32
C LEU A 154 7.50 -13.51 6.20
N LEU A 155 7.23 -14.77 6.53
CA LEU A 155 7.10 -15.83 5.54
C LEU A 155 5.93 -15.56 4.58
N LEU A 156 4.77 -15.16 5.12
CA LEU A 156 3.61 -14.79 4.32
C LEU A 156 3.89 -13.60 3.42
N LEU A 157 4.58 -12.57 3.95
CA LEU A 157 5.01 -11.41 3.17
C LEU A 157 5.94 -11.84 2.04
N THR A 158 6.95 -12.64 2.33
CA THR A 158 7.94 -13.11 1.34
C THR A 158 7.27 -13.89 0.21
N ILE A 159 6.39 -14.83 0.54
CA ILE A 159 5.64 -15.60 -0.47
C ILE A 159 4.75 -14.68 -1.30
N THR A 160 4.09 -13.71 -0.65
CA THR A 160 3.24 -12.73 -1.34
C THR A 160 4.05 -11.89 -2.31
N MET A 161 5.19 -11.37 -1.89
CA MET A 161 6.09 -10.57 -2.74
C MET A 161 6.59 -11.37 -3.95
N ILE A 162 7.06 -12.60 -3.74
CA ILE A 162 7.51 -13.48 -4.83
C ILE A 162 6.37 -13.73 -5.82
N ALA A 163 5.17 -14.03 -5.34
CA ALA A 163 4.00 -14.30 -6.18
C ALA A 163 3.61 -13.07 -7.02
N PHE A 164 3.60 -11.87 -6.42
CA PHE A 164 3.30 -10.62 -7.13
C PHE A 164 4.37 -10.30 -8.19
N TYR A 165 5.65 -10.41 -7.85
CA TYR A 165 6.72 -10.18 -8.82
C TYR A 165 6.66 -11.18 -9.97
N SER A 166 6.37 -12.46 -9.69
CA SER A 166 6.20 -13.47 -10.72
C SER A 166 5.07 -13.16 -11.70
N THR A 167 3.94 -12.60 -11.22
CA THR A 167 2.84 -12.18 -12.11
C THR A 167 3.21 -11.00 -13.00
N THR A 168 4.11 -10.13 -12.56
CA THR A 168 4.58 -8.98 -13.35
C THR A 168 5.56 -9.40 -14.45
N LEU A 169 6.35 -10.45 -14.19
CA LEU A 169 7.35 -10.96 -15.15
C LEU A 169 6.76 -11.95 -16.17
N ASP A 170 5.63 -12.58 -15.86
CA ASP A 170 5.01 -13.64 -16.68
C ASP A 170 3.97 -13.06 -17.67
N GLY A 171 3.81 -11.75 -17.72
CA GLY A 171 2.93 -11.01 -18.64
C GLY A 171 3.72 -10.34 -19.74
#